data_2a70ab15827badec84d627d96179d44e
#
_entry.id   2a70ab15827badec84d627d96179d44e
#
_cell.length_a   1.000
_cell.length_b   1.000
_cell.length_c   1.000
_cell.angle_alpha   90.00
_cell.angle_beta   90.00
_cell.angle_gamma   90.00
#
_symmetry.space_group_name_H-M   'P 1'
#
loop_
_entity.id
_entity.type
_entity.pdbx_description
1 polymer ?
#
loop_
_entity_poly.entity_id
_entity_poly.type
_entity_poly.pdbx_seq_one_letter_code
_entity_poly.pdbx_strand_id
1 'polypeptide(L)'
;TTAIAVDENAVVNFSNTPTVASAAAKFAGKESIWVPAGAMYPSTTNPCSDLAQVETTALRPDLKVLDFATGADDFAQFTIAFPKSWNEGTVTFQPFWTVTGTNTGTVAWALSGIAVTNDATINTAFGTAAVTTALAHSGTSNDLMVSAESGAITIAGSPSTDDVCFFQISRDVSADNQSGDARLIGVKVFFTTDAGNDA
;
A
#
# COMPACT_ATOMS: atom_id res chain seq x y z
N THR A 1 -22.69 14.36 -31.59
CA THR A 1 -22.46 13.62 -30.32
C THR A 1 -23.33 14.31 -29.27
N THR A 2 -24.37 13.64 -28.80
CA THR A 2 -25.22 14.17 -27.73
C THR A 2 -24.57 13.82 -26.41
N ALA A 3 -24.04 14.80 -25.68
CA ALA A 3 -23.60 14.61 -24.31
C ALA A 3 -24.80 14.76 -23.38
N ILE A 4 -25.01 13.83 -22.48
CA ILE A 4 -25.92 14.01 -21.36
C ILE A 4 -25.15 14.76 -20.30
N ALA A 5 -25.46 16.04 -20.10
CA ALA A 5 -24.96 16.78 -18.95
C ALA A 5 -25.96 16.58 -17.80
N VAL A 6 -25.47 16.07 -16.69
CA VAL A 6 -26.26 15.90 -15.45
C VAL A 6 -25.70 16.89 -14.45
N ASP A 7 -26.54 17.78 -13.93
CA ASP A 7 -26.14 18.68 -12.85
C ASP A 7 -26.03 17.93 -11.51
N GLU A 8 -25.42 18.53 -10.51
CA GLU A 8 -25.15 17.93 -9.19
C GLU A 8 -26.41 17.47 -8.43
N ASN A 9 -27.61 17.89 -8.87
CA ASN A 9 -28.88 17.57 -8.23
C ASN A 9 -29.76 16.60 -9.06
N ALA A 10 -29.31 16.20 -10.25
CA ALA A 10 -30.10 15.35 -11.13
C ALA A 10 -29.80 13.85 -10.89
N VAL A 11 -30.84 13.09 -10.62
CA VAL A 11 -30.78 11.62 -10.58
C VAL A 11 -31.10 11.08 -11.96
N VAL A 12 -30.13 10.43 -12.61
CA VAL A 12 -30.36 9.70 -13.86
C VAL A 12 -30.69 8.25 -13.52
N ASN A 13 -31.96 7.87 -13.75
CA ASN A 13 -32.38 6.49 -13.61
C ASN A 13 -32.28 5.75 -14.95
N PHE A 14 -31.48 4.69 -14.97
CA PHE A 14 -31.42 3.78 -16.12
C PHE A 14 -32.32 2.59 -15.84
N SER A 15 -33.30 2.35 -16.73
CA SER A 15 -34.16 1.17 -16.62
C SER A 15 -33.47 -0.13 -17.02
N ASN A 16 -32.34 -0.03 -17.69
CA ASN A 16 -31.46 -1.13 -18.09
C ASN A 16 -30.03 -0.77 -17.78
N THR A 17 -29.11 -1.77 -17.75
CA THR A 17 -27.67 -1.55 -17.59
C THR A 17 -27.18 -0.59 -18.68
N PRO A 18 -26.62 0.57 -18.33
CA PRO A 18 -26.09 1.49 -19.31
C PRO A 18 -24.91 0.85 -20.05
N THR A 19 -24.92 0.93 -21.37
CA THR A 19 -23.81 0.46 -22.19
C THR A 19 -23.25 1.61 -23.04
N VAL A 20 -21.95 1.61 -23.26
CA VAL A 20 -21.29 2.54 -24.17
C VAL A 20 -20.68 1.72 -25.30
N ALA A 21 -21.18 1.91 -26.53
CA ALA A 21 -20.72 1.18 -27.72
C ALA A 21 -20.66 -0.35 -27.50
N SER A 22 -21.73 -0.91 -26.91
CA SER A 22 -21.87 -2.34 -26.59
C SER A 22 -20.95 -2.86 -25.45
N ALA A 23 -20.24 -1.99 -24.76
CA ALA A 23 -19.47 -2.32 -23.56
C ALA A 23 -20.20 -1.83 -22.30
N ALA A 24 -19.97 -2.48 -21.17
CA ALA A 24 -20.46 -2.02 -19.88
C ALA A 24 -19.93 -0.61 -19.56
N ALA A 25 -20.75 0.21 -18.90
CA ALA A 25 -20.29 1.52 -18.44
C ALA A 25 -19.16 1.33 -17.40
N LYS A 26 -18.04 1.98 -17.63
CA LYS A 26 -16.91 1.96 -16.69
C LYS A 26 -17.08 3.06 -15.66
N PHE A 27 -16.97 2.69 -14.39
CA PHE A 27 -16.95 3.62 -13.28
C PHE A 27 -15.51 3.66 -12.73
N ALA A 28 -14.80 4.74 -13.04
CA ALA A 28 -13.48 4.96 -12.48
C ALA A 28 -13.61 5.41 -11.01
N GLY A 29 -12.82 4.80 -10.14
CA GLY A 29 -12.78 5.11 -8.73
C GLY A 29 -11.43 4.76 -8.14
N LYS A 30 -11.23 5.09 -6.86
CA LYS A 30 -10.05 4.70 -6.11
C LYS A 30 -10.47 3.79 -4.97
N GLU A 31 -9.89 2.61 -4.93
CA GLU A 31 -10.12 1.61 -3.89
C GLU A 31 -8.83 1.32 -3.13
N SER A 32 -8.93 0.60 -2.02
CA SER A 32 -7.75 0.25 -1.22
C SER A 32 -7.80 -1.17 -0.70
N ILE A 33 -6.63 -1.79 -0.61
CA ILE A 33 -6.39 -3.06 0.07
C ILE A 33 -5.61 -2.77 1.34
N TRP A 34 -6.10 -3.23 2.50
CA TRP A 34 -5.36 -3.19 3.74
C TRP A 34 -4.46 -4.42 3.86
N VAL A 35 -3.16 -4.20 4.00
CA VAL A 35 -2.15 -5.24 4.25
C VAL A 35 -1.59 -5.03 5.65
N PRO A 36 -2.02 -5.81 6.65
CA PRO A 36 -1.46 -5.72 8.01
C PRO A 36 -0.04 -6.27 8.06
N ALA A 37 0.78 -5.83 9.00
CA ALA A 37 2.13 -6.36 9.23
C ALA A 37 2.13 -7.89 9.41
N GLY A 38 1.05 -8.45 9.97
CA GLY A 38 0.87 -9.91 10.10
C GLY A 38 0.73 -10.69 8.78
N ALA A 39 0.50 -10.01 7.66
CA ALA A 39 0.50 -10.60 6.31
C ALA A 39 1.83 -10.38 5.57
N MET A 40 2.81 -9.78 6.23
CA MET A 40 4.13 -9.51 5.70
C MET A 40 5.16 -10.45 6.33
N TYR A 41 6.32 -10.58 5.69
CA TYR A 41 7.45 -11.34 6.19
C TYR A 41 8.75 -10.58 5.93
N PRO A 42 9.75 -10.66 6.87
CA PRO A 42 11.07 -10.09 6.65
C PRO A 42 11.74 -10.66 5.39
N SER A 43 12.44 -9.84 4.63
CA SER A 43 13.23 -10.36 3.50
C SER A 43 14.47 -11.09 4.03
N THR A 44 15.04 -12.00 3.20
CA THR A 44 16.24 -12.74 3.60
C THR A 44 17.47 -11.85 3.66
N THR A 45 17.52 -10.82 2.78
CA THR A 45 18.63 -9.85 2.77
C THR A 45 18.14 -8.55 3.40
N ASN A 46 18.88 -8.04 4.38
CA ASN A 46 18.52 -6.86 5.17
C ASN A 46 17.09 -6.94 5.73
N PRO A 47 16.78 -7.98 6.54
CA PRO A 47 15.45 -8.14 7.09
C PRO A 47 15.11 -7.06 8.12
N CYS A 48 13.83 -6.65 8.14
CA CYS A 48 13.27 -6.06 9.35
C CYS A 48 13.20 -7.13 10.47
N SER A 49 12.70 -6.77 11.65
CA SER A 49 12.48 -7.74 12.74
C SER A 49 11.48 -8.82 12.34
N ASP A 50 11.50 -9.94 13.04
CA ASP A 50 10.41 -10.92 12.98
C ASP A 50 9.09 -10.31 13.47
N LEU A 51 7.97 -10.88 13.00
CA LEU A 51 6.64 -10.44 13.42
C LEU A 51 6.48 -10.57 14.93
N ALA A 52 6.24 -9.45 15.60
CA ALA A 52 6.01 -9.38 17.03
C ALA A 52 4.53 -9.15 17.36
N GLN A 53 4.09 -9.68 18.50
CA GLN A 53 2.89 -9.22 19.17
C GLN A 53 3.30 -8.36 20.37
N VAL A 54 2.77 -7.16 20.44
CA VAL A 54 3.11 -6.18 21.46
C VAL A 54 1.85 -5.77 22.22
N GLU A 55 1.83 -6.04 23.51
CA GLU A 55 0.82 -5.51 24.41
C GLU A 55 1.10 -4.03 24.69
N THR A 56 0.13 -3.15 24.46
CA THR A 56 0.26 -1.73 24.80
C THR A 56 -0.01 -1.49 26.29
N THR A 57 -1.07 -2.05 26.79
CA THR A 57 -1.48 -2.09 28.21
C THR A 57 -2.51 -3.21 28.38
N ALA A 58 -2.53 -3.89 29.50
CA ALA A 58 -3.46 -4.97 29.78
C ALA A 58 -4.92 -4.61 29.43
N LEU A 59 -5.60 -5.50 28.72
CA LEU A 59 -6.99 -5.35 28.24
C LEU A 59 -7.20 -4.20 27.23
N ARG A 60 -6.15 -3.78 26.54
CA ARG A 60 -6.19 -2.83 25.41
C ARG A 60 -5.69 -3.50 24.14
N PRO A 61 -5.77 -2.83 22.97
CA PRO A 61 -5.31 -3.43 21.72
C PRO A 61 -3.87 -3.89 21.78
N ASP A 62 -3.63 -5.15 21.40
CA ASP A 62 -2.31 -5.67 21.06
C ASP A 62 -1.99 -5.33 19.61
N LEU A 63 -0.72 -5.02 19.37
CA LEU A 63 -0.23 -4.73 18.03
C LEU A 63 0.46 -5.98 17.44
N LYS A 64 0.16 -6.28 16.18
CA LYS A 64 0.99 -7.16 15.34
C LYS A 64 1.85 -6.26 14.46
N VAL A 65 3.17 -6.32 14.64
CA VAL A 65 4.09 -5.32 14.07
C VAL A 65 5.37 -5.95 13.54
N LEU A 66 6.00 -5.23 12.60
CA LEU A 66 7.37 -5.43 12.16
C LEU A 66 8.16 -4.17 12.53
N ASP A 67 9.30 -4.34 13.20
CA ASP A 67 10.16 -3.22 13.59
C ASP A 67 11.30 -3.05 12.57
N PHE A 68 11.51 -1.81 12.12
CA PHE A 68 12.52 -1.40 11.14
C PHE A 68 13.56 -0.54 11.82
N ALA A 69 14.82 -0.98 11.80
CA ALA A 69 15.91 -0.33 12.49
C ALA A 69 16.35 1.01 11.87
N THR A 70 17.26 1.71 12.56
CA THR A 70 17.74 3.05 12.15
C THR A 70 19.03 3.01 11.34
N GLY A 71 19.72 1.88 11.31
CA GLY A 71 21.12 1.81 10.83
C GLY A 71 21.26 1.60 9.32
N ALA A 72 20.25 1.02 8.69
CA ALA A 72 20.20 0.73 7.26
C ALA A 72 18.73 0.51 6.86
N ASP A 73 18.47 0.50 5.56
CA ASP A 73 17.16 0.12 5.05
C ASP A 73 16.93 -1.38 5.30
N ASP A 74 15.97 -1.66 6.14
CA ASP A 74 15.45 -3.00 6.38
C ASP A 74 14.23 -3.24 5.50
N PHE A 75 13.95 -4.49 5.15
CA PHE A 75 12.92 -4.85 4.19
C PHE A 75 11.95 -5.90 4.72
N ALA A 76 10.67 -5.73 4.38
CA ALA A 76 9.64 -6.75 4.46
C ALA A 76 8.96 -6.91 3.10
N GLN A 77 8.36 -8.08 2.86
CA GLN A 77 7.67 -8.39 1.62
C GLN A 77 6.25 -8.88 1.87
N PHE A 78 5.39 -8.69 0.90
CA PHE A 78 4.02 -9.22 0.85
C PHE A 78 3.56 -9.38 -0.60
N THR A 79 2.44 -10.04 -0.80
CA THR A 79 1.85 -10.26 -2.14
C THR A 79 0.42 -9.77 -2.19
N ILE A 80 0.02 -9.28 -3.37
CA ILE A 80 -1.36 -8.94 -3.72
C ILE A 80 -1.70 -9.59 -5.05
N ALA A 81 -2.86 -10.26 -5.12
CA ALA A 81 -3.56 -10.52 -6.36
C ALA A 81 -4.66 -9.47 -6.47
N PHE A 82 -4.53 -8.55 -7.42
CA PHE A 82 -5.49 -7.46 -7.56
C PHE A 82 -6.84 -7.96 -8.08
N PRO A 83 -7.95 -7.29 -7.68
CA PRO A 83 -9.26 -7.63 -8.21
C PRO A 83 -9.36 -7.26 -9.70
N LYS A 84 -10.22 -7.96 -10.44
CA LYS A 84 -10.48 -7.72 -11.87
C LYS A 84 -10.95 -6.29 -12.19
N SER A 85 -11.41 -5.55 -11.19
CA SER A 85 -11.78 -4.14 -11.33
C SER A 85 -10.58 -3.19 -11.42
N TRP A 86 -9.36 -3.65 -11.11
CA TRP A 86 -8.15 -2.82 -11.22
C TRP A 86 -7.86 -2.47 -12.68
N ASN A 87 -7.48 -1.22 -12.93
CA ASN A 87 -7.17 -0.71 -14.27
C ASN A 87 -5.74 -1.05 -14.75
N GLU A 88 -5.03 -1.93 -14.01
CA GLU A 88 -3.65 -2.37 -14.31
C GLU A 88 -2.61 -1.23 -14.33
N GLY A 89 -3.00 -0.07 -13.79
CA GLY A 89 -2.17 1.13 -13.70
C GLY A 89 -1.30 1.18 -12.45
N THR A 90 -0.76 2.36 -12.19
CA THR A 90 0.03 2.64 -10.99
C THR A 90 -0.79 2.51 -9.72
N VAL A 91 -0.11 2.19 -8.62
CA VAL A 91 -0.67 2.16 -7.28
C VAL A 91 0.00 3.22 -6.40
N THR A 92 -0.60 3.52 -5.25
CA THR A 92 0.01 4.34 -4.21
C THR A 92 -0.15 3.63 -2.87
N PHE A 93 0.57 4.03 -1.83
CA PHE A 93 0.43 3.42 -0.52
C PHE A 93 0.44 4.44 0.61
N GLN A 94 -0.13 4.05 1.75
CA GLN A 94 -0.18 4.83 2.97
C GLN A 94 0.20 3.96 4.16
N PRO A 95 1.36 4.19 4.80
CA PRO A 95 1.80 3.46 5.97
C PRO A 95 1.06 3.89 7.25
N PHE A 96 0.82 2.91 8.12
CA PHE A 96 0.32 3.05 9.49
C PHE A 96 1.38 2.49 10.42
N TRP A 97 1.91 3.31 11.32
CA TRP A 97 3.08 2.97 12.12
C TRP A 97 3.08 3.65 13.48
N THR A 98 4.00 3.27 14.34
CA THR A 98 4.25 3.88 15.64
C THR A 98 5.72 3.76 16.02
N VAL A 99 6.10 4.25 17.18
CA VAL A 99 7.39 3.98 17.83
C VAL A 99 7.16 3.69 19.32
N THR A 100 8.13 3.02 19.96
CA THR A 100 8.03 2.68 21.38
C THR A 100 8.47 3.79 22.32
N GLY A 101 9.19 4.78 21.79
CA GLY A 101 9.72 5.89 22.56
C GLY A 101 8.94 7.18 22.40
N THR A 102 9.53 8.25 22.90
CA THR A 102 9.01 9.62 22.82
C THR A 102 9.82 10.52 21.89
N ASN A 103 10.69 9.93 21.08
CA ASN A 103 11.49 10.68 20.09
C ASN A 103 10.58 11.20 18.99
N THR A 104 10.71 12.48 18.65
CA THR A 104 9.89 13.18 17.65
C THR A 104 10.54 13.21 16.25
N GLY A 105 11.55 12.38 16.00
CA GLY A 105 12.15 12.24 14.67
C GLY A 105 11.14 11.83 13.60
N THR A 106 11.50 12.07 12.36
CA THR A 106 10.66 11.73 11.20
C THR A 106 10.92 10.30 10.73
N VAL A 107 9.91 9.66 10.15
CA VAL A 107 10.02 8.36 9.46
C VAL A 107 9.52 8.50 8.03
N ALA A 108 10.29 7.97 7.09
CA ALA A 108 9.93 7.83 5.68
C ALA A 108 9.85 6.34 5.31
N TRP A 109 8.87 5.99 4.50
CA TRP A 109 8.62 4.63 4.03
C TRP A 109 8.74 4.55 2.53
N ALA A 110 9.34 3.49 2.02
CA ALA A 110 9.46 3.21 0.60
C ALA A 110 8.72 1.91 0.24
N LEU A 111 8.09 1.88 -0.94
CA LEU A 111 7.43 0.68 -1.47
C LEU A 111 7.75 0.53 -2.95
N SER A 112 8.11 -0.69 -3.35
CA SER A 112 8.29 -1.10 -4.74
C SER A 112 7.50 -2.37 -5.03
N GLY A 113 7.21 -2.63 -6.31
CA GLY A 113 6.44 -3.80 -6.74
C GLY A 113 6.94 -4.42 -8.03
N ILE A 114 6.65 -5.71 -8.20
CA ILE A 114 6.86 -6.50 -9.40
C ILE A 114 5.70 -7.46 -9.61
N ALA A 115 5.17 -7.52 -10.82
CA ALA A 115 4.16 -8.50 -11.23
C ALA A 115 4.83 -9.70 -11.89
N VAL A 116 4.31 -10.88 -11.60
CA VAL A 116 4.77 -12.14 -12.19
C VAL A 116 3.58 -12.86 -12.78
N THR A 117 3.59 -13.01 -14.10
CA THR A 117 2.56 -13.71 -14.87
C THR A 117 2.83 -15.22 -14.90
N ASN A 118 1.82 -15.99 -15.36
CA ASN A 118 1.96 -17.44 -15.53
C ASN A 118 3.20 -17.81 -16.40
N ASP A 119 3.92 -18.83 -15.99
CA ASP A 119 5.17 -19.35 -16.62
C ASP A 119 6.36 -18.36 -16.62
N ALA A 120 6.24 -17.16 -16.02
CA ALA A 120 7.36 -16.26 -15.84
C ALA A 120 8.21 -16.62 -14.61
N THR A 121 9.48 -16.25 -14.63
CA THR A 121 10.36 -16.47 -13.48
C THR A 121 10.04 -15.50 -12.34
N ILE A 122 9.93 -16.01 -11.11
CA ILE A 122 9.79 -15.19 -9.91
C ILE A 122 11.09 -14.46 -9.57
N ASN A 123 12.23 -14.97 -10.01
CA ASN A 123 13.54 -14.36 -9.79
C ASN A 123 13.75 -13.13 -10.69
N THR A 124 13.04 -12.05 -10.38
CA THR A 124 13.10 -10.78 -11.11
C THR A 124 13.16 -9.61 -10.14
N ALA A 125 13.74 -8.49 -10.59
CA ALA A 125 13.95 -7.32 -9.73
C ALA A 125 12.65 -6.54 -9.50
N PHE A 126 12.49 -5.99 -8.31
CA PHE A 126 11.45 -5.01 -8.03
C PHE A 126 11.63 -3.75 -8.88
N GLY A 127 10.53 -3.05 -9.15
CA GLY A 127 10.56 -1.74 -9.79
C GLY A 127 11.16 -0.66 -8.88
N THR A 128 11.20 0.58 -9.38
CA THR A 128 11.65 1.73 -8.59
C THR A 128 10.68 1.99 -7.44
N ALA A 129 11.23 2.14 -6.22
CA ALA A 129 10.44 2.45 -5.06
C ALA A 129 9.93 3.91 -5.09
N ALA A 130 8.70 4.12 -4.62
CA ALA A 130 8.22 5.44 -4.25
C ALA A 130 8.39 5.63 -2.73
N VAL A 131 8.87 6.81 -2.33
CA VAL A 131 9.11 7.16 -0.93
C VAL A 131 8.02 8.13 -0.46
N THR A 132 7.46 7.89 0.74
CA THR A 132 6.52 8.83 1.35
C THR A 132 7.24 10.09 1.83
N THR A 133 6.51 11.20 1.93
CA THR A 133 7.01 12.35 2.70
C THR A 133 7.23 11.91 4.15
N ALA A 134 8.41 12.21 4.68
CA ALA A 134 8.77 11.88 6.06
C ALA A 134 7.79 12.55 7.04
N LEU A 135 7.24 11.79 7.98
CA LEU A 135 6.31 12.24 9.00
C LEU A 135 6.97 12.20 10.37
N ALA A 136 6.92 13.31 11.12
CA ALA A 136 7.40 13.36 12.49
C ALA A 136 6.50 12.57 13.43
N HIS A 137 7.08 11.80 14.34
CA HIS A 137 6.34 11.14 15.42
C HIS A 137 5.82 12.18 16.43
N SER A 138 4.67 11.90 17.02
CA SER A 138 3.97 12.81 17.95
C SER A 138 4.75 13.13 19.24
N GLY A 139 5.71 12.28 19.62
CA GLY A 139 6.40 12.34 20.90
C GLY A 139 5.71 11.58 22.04
N THR A 140 4.62 10.87 21.75
CA THR A 140 3.91 10.01 22.70
C THR A 140 4.05 8.55 22.29
N SER A 141 4.59 7.71 23.18
CA SER A 141 4.80 6.28 22.92
C SER A 141 3.48 5.59 22.50
N ASN A 142 3.56 4.77 21.48
CA ASN A 142 2.44 4.02 20.88
C ASN A 142 1.33 4.86 20.23
N ASP A 143 1.55 6.15 20.00
CA ASP A 143 0.62 6.92 19.17
C ASP A 143 0.61 6.37 17.74
N LEU A 144 -0.59 6.24 17.18
CA LEU A 144 -0.75 5.84 15.78
C LEU A 144 -0.36 6.99 14.86
N MET A 145 0.63 6.74 14.03
CA MET A 145 1.04 7.64 12.96
C MET A 145 0.51 7.14 11.62
N VAL A 146 -0.07 8.04 10.84
CA VAL A 146 -0.58 7.75 9.49
C VAL A 146 0.15 8.68 8.52
N SER A 147 1.09 8.15 7.75
CA SER A 147 1.81 8.94 6.77
C SER A 147 0.89 9.43 5.65
N ALA A 148 1.28 10.50 4.97
CA ALA A 148 0.61 10.89 3.75
C ALA A 148 0.70 9.76 2.70
N GLU A 149 -0.25 9.71 1.79
CA GLU A 149 -0.20 8.80 0.65
C GLU A 149 1.03 9.12 -0.22
N SER A 150 1.70 8.07 -0.70
CA SER A 150 2.89 8.18 -1.54
C SER A 150 2.60 8.75 -2.93
N GLY A 151 3.64 9.10 -3.67
CA GLY A 151 3.58 9.22 -5.11
C GLY A 151 3.24 7.88 -5.79
N ALA A 152 2.99 7.93 -7.09
CA ALA A 152 2.64 6.76 -7.89
C ALA A 152 3.81 5.75 -7.95
N ILE A 153 3.48 4.48 -7.80
CA ILE A 153 4.38 3.33 -7.95
C ILE A 153 4.03 2.63 -9.26
N THR A 154 4.98 2.54 -10.16
CA THR A 154 4.87 1.67 -11.32
C THR A 154 5.29 0.26 -10.91
N ILE A 155 4.35 -0.68 -10.89
CA ILE A 155 4.64 -2.10 -10.68
C ILE A 155 5.39 -2.59 -11.92
N ALA A 156 6.61 -3.11 -11.74
CA ALA A 156 7.38 -3.66 -12.86
C ALA A 156 6.74 -4.96 -13.40
N GLY A 157 7.18 -5.45 -14.56
CA GLY A 157 6.72 -6.72 -15.12
C GLY A 157 5.43 -6.65 -15.94
N SER A 158 4.96 -5.43 -16.32
CA SER A 158 3.73 -5.25 -17.12
C SER A 158 2.52 -5.93 -16.49
N PRO A 159 2.10 -5.49 -15.30
CA PRO A 159 1.10 -6.15 -14.48
C PRO A 159 -0.25 -6.29 -15.17
N SER A 160 -0.93 -7.39 -14.89
CA SER A 160 -2.33 -7.65 -15.24
C SER A 160 -3.13 -8.14 -14.02
N THR A 161 -4.46 -8.19 -14.15
CA THR A 161 -5.33 -8.68 -13.07
C THR A 161 -5.20 -10.18 -12.80
N ASP A 162 -4.56 -10.94 -13.71
CA ASP A 162 -4.30 -12.38 -13.54
C ASP A 162 -2.94 -12.67 -12.91
N ASP A 163 -2.14 -11.64 -12.63
CA ASP A 163 -0.79 -11.78 -12.10
C ASP A 163 -0.77 -11.77 -10.57
N VAL A 164 0.31 -12.31 -10.00
CA VAL A 164 0.66 -12.10 -8.60
C VAL A 164 1.67 -10.96 -8.52
N CYS A 165 1.31 -9.91 -7.80
CA CYS A 165 2.20 -8.79 -7.54
C CYS A 165 2.92 -8.98 -6.20
N PHE A 166 4.24 -9.02 -6.22
CA PHE A 166 5.09 -8.98 -5.04
C PHE A 166 5.44 -7.53 -4.72
N PHE A 167 5.42 -7.20 -3.45
CA PHE A 167 5.79 -5.88 -2.96
C PHE A 167 6.90 -5.99 -1.92
N GLN A 168 7.76 -4.99 -1.90
CA GLN A 168 8.80 -4.83 -0.90
C GLN A 168 8.66 -3.46 -0.26
N ILE A 169 8.45 -3.44 1.06
CA ILE A 169 8.41 -2.22 1.88
C ILE A 169 9.69 -2.09 2.68
N SER A 170 10.19 -0.86 2.82
CA SER A 170 11.31 -0.53 3.70
C SER A 170 11.07 0.78 4.44
N ARG A 171 11.82 0.99 5.53
CA ARG A 171 12.08 2.30 6.07
C ARG A 171 13.25 2.90 5.29
N ASP A 172 13.04 4.08 4.70
CA ASP A 172 14.11 4.83 4.02
C ASP A 172 14.85 5.68 5.05
N VAL A 173 15.92 5.12 5.63
CA VAL A 173 16.69 5.79 6.68
C VAL A 173 17.47 7.01 6.16
N SER A 174 17.66 7.12 4.85
CA SER A 174 18.31 8.28 4.24
C SER A 174 17.37 9.49 4.17
N ALA A 175 16.07 9.27 4.17
CA ALA A 175 15.02 10.27 4.10
C ALA A 175 14.37 10.58 5.45
N ASP A 176 14.83 9.95 6.55
CA ASP A 176 14.27 10.13 7.89
C ASP A 176 15.34 10.50 8.93
N ASN A 177 14.91 10.77 10.17
CA ASN A 177 15.83 11.07 11.28
C ASN A 177 15.34 10.51 12.64
N GLN A 178 14.39 9.57 12.64
CA GLN A 178 13.95 8.90 13.87
C GLN A 178 15.08 8.02 14.42
N SER A 179 15.50 8.26 15.66
CA SER A 179 16.62 7.56 16.28
C SER A 179 16.25 6.20 16.89
N GLY A 180 14.97 5.86 16.96
CA GLY A 180 14.48 4.54 17.39
C GLY A 180 13.92 3.75 16.23
N ASP A 181 13.60 2.47 16.48
CA ASP A 181 12.96 1.63 15.48
C ASP A 181 11.57 2.16 15.14
N ALA A 182 11.24 2.15 13.84
CA ALA A 182 9.92 2.43 13.35
C ALA A 182 9.11 1.12 13.28
N ARG A 183 7.98 1.12 13.95
CA ARG A 183 7.11 -0.06 14.13
C ARG A 183 5.96 0.00 13.14
N LEU A 184 6.03 -0.83 12.09
CA LEU A 184 4.98 -0.91 11.06
C LEU A 184 3.79 -1.74 11.57
N ILE A 185 2.59 -1.19 11.50
CA ILE A 185 1.32 -1.86 11.80
C ILE A 185 0.71 -2.43 10.52
N GLY A 186 0.87 -1.73 9.40
CA GLY A 186 0.39 -2.14 8.09
C GLY A 186 0.36 -1.00 7.09
N VAL A 187 -0.08 -1.31 5.89
CA VAL A 187 -0.21 -0.34 4.80
C VAL A 187 -1.57 -0.46 4.12
N LYS A 188 -2.11 0.67 3.65
CA LYS A 188 -3.13 0.66 2.60
C LYS A 188 -2.43 0.80 1.26
N VAL A 189 -2.74 -0.09 0.34
CA VAL A 189 -2.36 0.03 -1.08
C VAL A 189 -3.59 0.50 -1.82
N PHE A 190 -3.49 1.63 -2.51
CA PHE A 190 -4.58 2.21 -3.30
C PHE A 190 -4.36 1.92 -4.77
N PHE A 191 -5.45 1.62 -5.46
CA PHE A 191 -5.46 1.36 -6.89
C PHE A 191 -6.69 2.01 -7.53
N THR A 192 -6.62 2.25 -8.84
CA THR A 192 -7.74 2.81 -9.60
C THR A 192 -8.54 1.67 -10.22
N THR A 193 -9.87 1.78 -10.14
CA THR A 193 -10.78 0.86 -10.80
C THR A 193 -11.26 1.44 -12.12
N ASP A 194 -11.50 0.59 -13.12
CA ASP A 194 -12.09 1.00 -14.41
C ASP A 194 -13.33 0.20 -14.80
N ALA A 195 -13.66 -0.84 -14.02
CA ALA A 195 -14.86 -1.65 -14.19
C ALA A 195 -15.46 -2.00 -12.82
N GLY A 196 -16.76 -2.21 -12.77
CA GLY A 196 -17.48 -2.59 -11.54
C GLY A 196 -17.53 -4.11 -11.30
N ASN A 197 -17.14 -4.90 -12.28
CA ASN A 197 -17.19 -6.37 -12.24
C ASN A 197 -16.20 -6.99 -13.22
N ASP A 198 -16.02 -8.28 -13.05
CA ASP A 198 -15.28 -9.16 -13.92
C ASP A 198 -16.19 -9.56 -15.11
N ALA A 199 -16.16 -8.79 -16.17
CA ALA A 199 -16.93 -9.04 -17.38
C ALA A 199 -16.05 -9.57 -18.54
#